data_d17b2740e4729bba588f0fd28f3b63a3
#
_entry.id   d17b2740e4729bba588f0fd28f3b63a3
#
_cell.length_a   1.000
_cell.length_b   1.000
_cell.length_c   1.000
_cell.angle_alpha   90.00
_cell.angle_beta   90.00
_cell.angle_gamma   90.00
#
_symmetry.space_group_name_H-M   'P 1'
#
loop_
_entity.id
_entity.type
_entity.pdbx_description
1 polymer ?
#
loop_
_entity_poly.entity_id
_entity_poly.type
_entity_poly.pdbx_seq_one_letter_code
_entity_poly.pdbx_strand_id
1 'polypeptide(L)'
;MSKNNDDFDEVEVTYTYGNPEEDFVEVDEDEFDGEGSETVGELVEDDTEYDFDSEEFTARLESLTPDEEELRANALRAGLAEYELDEEDLEMLEGDFGYQGEYKVLPALPVLAIVGRPNVGKSALVNRILGRREAVVEDKPGVTRDRVSYKAEWNARKFTLVDTGGWEPDAKGIDRSVALQSEIAIELSDAILFVVDANVGPTSTDERVVKLLRASKKPVILVANKVDDARLEPEAASLWSLGLGEPYPVSAVHGRGVADMLDAAMAVLPEVSAVAKNELGGPRRVALIGRPNVGKSSLLNKAVGSERAVVNDLAGTTRDPIDEQVELAGKVWRFVDTAGIRRRLHLAQGADFYASLRTAAALERAEVAVVLFDVTQPISEADIRIVDMALESGRALVLAFNKWDELDDERRRYLEREIEQDLAHVDWAPRVNISAKTGRHLDKLVPALEIALDSWDQRIPTGKLNAFVQELAMETPHPVRSGKQPRILFATQVSSRPPKFVLFTTGFLEPGYRRFIQRRLRETYGFEGTPIEVGMRVREKRKRS
;
A
#
# COMPACT_ATOMS: atom_id res chain seq x y z
N MET A 1 -24.57 45.47 -19.12
CA MET A 1 -25.63 44.86 -18.37
C MET A 1 -25.73 43.42 -18.88
N SER A 2 -25.46 42.40 -18.20
CA SER A 2 -25.19 41.97 -16.84
C SER A 2 -24.13 40.87 -16.89
N LYS A 3 -23.16 40.90 -16.00
CA LYS A 3 -22.19 39.83 -15.76
C LYS A 3 -22.89 38.70 -15.01
N ASN A 4 -22.66 37.44 -15.37
CA ASN A 4 -22.72 36.31 -14.45
C ASN A 4 -21.34 35.69 -14.38
N ASN A 5 -20.75 35.82 -13.21
CA ASN A 5 -19.64 35.03 -12.72
C ASN A 5 -20.25 33.71 -12.19
N ASP A 6 -19.80 32.60 -12.68
CA ASP A 6 -19.96 31.33 -12.01
C ASP A 6 -18.63 31.04 -11.32
N ASP A 7 -18.60 31.33 -10.02
CA ASP A 7 -17.55 30.88 -9.10
C ASP A 7 -17.84 29.41 -8.77
N PHE A 8 -16.90 28.53 -9.11
CA PHE A 8 -16.86 27.17 -8.58
C PHE A 8 -16.08 27.22 -7.28
N ASP A 9 -16.78 27.06 -6.17
CA ASP A 9 -16.18 26.83 -4.85
C ASP A 9 -15.53 25.44 -4.84
N GLU A 10 -14.20 25.42 -4.68
CA GLU A 10 -13.44 24.22 -4.37
C GLU A 10 -13.65 23.88 -2.89
N VAL A 11 -14.31 22.76 -2.62
CA VAL A 11 -14.44 22.20 -1.27
C VAL A 11 -13.21 21.36 -0.98
N GLU A 12 -12.36 21.85 -0.10
CA GLU A 12 -11.18 21.15 0.42
C GLU A 12 -11.62 20.15 1.49
N VAL A 13 -11.55 18.84 1.19
CA VAL A 13 -11.87 17.77 2.14
C VAL A 13 -10.58 17.21 2.72
N THR A 14 -10.37 17.41 4.01
CA THR A 14 -9.20 16.91 4.76
C THR A 14 -9.39 15.46 5.19
N TYR A 15 -8.46 14.58 4.78
CA TYR A 15 -8.47 13.15 5.13
C TYR A 15 -7.33 12.79 6.07
N THR A 16 -7.60 11.97 7.05
CA THR A 16 -6.61 11.41 7.98
C THR A 16 -6.41 9.91 7.78
N TYR A 17 -5.19 9.43 8.01
CA TYR A 17 -4.74 8.06 7.86
C TYR A 17 -5.72 7.00 8.40
N GLY A 18 -6.27 6.21 7.51
CA GLY A 18 -7.15 5.09 7.77
C GLY A 18 -7.86 4.75 6.47
N ASN A 19 -7.58 3.59 5.95
CA ASN A 19 -8.10 3.12 4.66
C ASN A 19 -9.63 3.04 4.69
N PRO A 20 -10.37 3.75 3.87
CA PRO A 20 -11.78 3.50 3.66
C PRO A 20 -11.93 2.60 2.43
N GLU A 21 -11.89 1.30 2.59
CA GLU A 21 -12.59 0.43 1.67
C GLU A 21 -14.05 0.43 2.11
N GLU A 22 -14.89 0.89 1.18
CA GLU A 22 -16.31 0.69 1.05
C GLU A 22 -17.26 1.57 1.90
N ASP A 23 -18.13 2.24 1.15
CA ASP A 23 -19.36 2.95 1.51
C ASP A 23 -19.21 4.14 2.49
N PHE A 24 -18.66 5.25 1.94
CA PHE A 24 -19.13 6.55 2.37
C PHE A 24 -20.57 6.73 1.83
N VAL A 25 -21.54 6.62 2.71
CA VAL A 25 -22.80 7.31 2.48
C VAL A 25 -22.45 8.80 2.51
N GLU A 26 -22.45 9.46 1.36
CA GLU A 26 -22.54 10.92 1.31
C GLU A 26 -23.80 11.30 2.09
N VAL A 27 -23.60 11.78 3.30
CA VAL A 27 -24.66 12.51 3.99
C VAL A 27 -24.64 13.87 3.34
N ASP A 28 -25.66 14.19 2.55
CA ASP A 28 -25.87 15.51 1.98
C ASP A 28 -25.70 16.56 3.08
N GLU A 29 -24.76 17.50 2.91
CA GLU A 29 -24.48 18.60 3.83
C GLU A 29 -25.64 19.62 3.91
N ASP A 30 -26.65 19.49 3.07
CA ASP A 30 -27.77 20.45 2.95
C ASP A 30 -28.82 20.35 4.09
N GLU A 31 -28.67 19.47 5.09
CA GLU A 31 -29.57 19.41 6.26
C GLU A 31 -29.02 20.05 7.55
N PHE A 32 -27.92 20.78 7.50
CA PHE A 32 -27.40 21.51 8.66
C PHE A 32 -27.44 23.04 8.47
N ASP A 33 -28.65 23.61 8.60
CA ASP A 33 -28.81 25.05 8.86
C ASP A 33 -28.27 25.41 10.25
N GLY A 34 -27.16 26.15 10.28
CA GLY A 34 -26.60 26.68 11.53
C GLY A 34 -25.52 27.72 11.24
N GLU A 35 -25.92 29.00 11.14
CA GLU A 35 -25.04 30.17 10.99
C GLU A 35 -23.88 30.18 12.00
N GLY A 36 -22.66 30.33 11.52
CA GLY A 36 -21.48 30.57 12.35
C GLY A 36 -20.24 30.75 11.50
N SER A 37 -20.03 31.98 10.98
CA SER A 37 -18.78 32.42 10.38
C SER A 37 -17.66 32.34 11.42
N GLU A 38 -16.65 31.49 11.21
CA GLU A 38 -15.35 31.65 11.85
C GLU A 38 -14.21 31.26 10.92
N THR A 39 -13.38 32.24 10.68
CA THR A 39 -12.01 32.32 10.18
C THR A 39 -11.24 31.01 10.08
N VAL A 40 -10.64 30.82 8.91
CA VAL A 40 -9.56 29.86 8.62
C VAL A 40 -8.46 30.01 9.67
N GLY A 41 -8.44 29.12 10.64
CA GLY A 41 -7.40 28.98 11.63
C GLY A 41 -6.44 27.87 11.20
N GLU A 42 -5.16 28.12 11.37
CA GLU A 42 -4.02 27.22 11.24
C GLU A 42 -4.38 25.79 11.69
N LEU A 43 -3.91 24.80 10.93
CA LEU A 43 -3.93 23.39 11.32
C LEU A 43 -3.19 23.22 12.66
N VAL A 44 -3.93 23.35 13.74
CA VAL A 44 -3.46 22.95 15.06
C VAL A 44 -3.48 21.41 15.04
N GLU A 45 -2.31 20.81 15.13
CA GLU A 45 -2.17 19.40 15.52
C GLU A 45 -2.87 19.25 16.86
N ASP A 46 -4.10 18.76 16.84
CA ASP A 46 -4.91 18.52 18.03
C ASP A 46 -4.43 17.22 18.69
N ASP A 47 -3.25 17.30 19.33
CA ASP A 47 -2.78 16.31 20.31
C ASP A 47 -3.58 16.51 21.61
N THR A 48 -4.88 16.27 21.57
CA THR A 48 -5.63 16.09 22.81
C THR A 48 -5.07 14.86 23.51
N GLU A 49 -4.19 15.07 24.50
CA GLU A 49 -3.83 14.06 25.48
C GLU A 49 -5.11 13.66 26.22
N TYR A 50 -5.64 12.49 25.87
CA TYR A 50 -6.69 11.86 26.65
C TYR A 50 -6.07 11.39 27.95
N ASP A 51 -6.57 11.90 29.08
CA ASP A 51 -6.19 11.44 30.41
C ASP A 51 -6.55 9.95 30.55
N PHE A 52 -5.53 9.09 30.72
CA PHE A 52 -5.67 7.65 30.63
C PHE A 52 -4.75 6.95 31.64
N ASP A 53 -5.35 6.26 32.60
CA ASP A 53 -4.61 5.41 33.54
C ASP A 53 -4.36 4.02 32.96
N SER A 54 -3.15 3.83 32.41
CA SER A 54 -2.77 2.58 31.74
C SER A 54 -2.66 1.39 32.69
N GLU A 55 -2.33 1.61 33.99
CA GLU A 55 -2.17 0.52 34.95
C GLU A 55 -3.55 -0.01 35.39
N GLU A 56 -4.48 0.88 35.71
CA GLU A 56 -5.83 0.49 36.12
C GLU A 56 -6.59 -0.18 34.94
N PHE A 57 -6.41 0.33 33.73
CA PHE A 57 -6.98 -0.26 32.50
C PHE A 57 -6.47 -1.67 32.27
N THR A 58 -5.17 -1.88 32.33
CA THR A 58 -4.55 -3.19 32.15
C THR A 58 -5.01 -4.18 33.23
N ALA A 59 -5.04 -3.74 34.48
CA ALA A 59 -5.52 -4.58 35.58
C ALA A 59 -6.99 -5.02 35.40
N ARG A 60 -7.85 -4.13 34.89
CA ARG A 60 -9.24 -4.48 34.59
C ARG A 60 -9.37 -5.51 33.47
N LEU A 61 -8.60 -5.36 32.41
CA LEU A 61 -8.58 -6.34 31.32
C LEU A 61 -8.06 -7.70 31.79
N GLU A 62 -6.99 -7.73 32.57
CA GLU A 62 -6.42 -8.97 33.09
C GLU A 62 -7.33 -9.68 34.10
N SER A 63 -8.25 -8.96 34.74
CA SER A 63 -9.22 -9.52 35.68
C SER A 63 -10.34 -10.33 35.01
N LEU A 64 -10.53 -10.17 33.68
CA LEU A 64 -11.56 -10.87 32.94
C LEU A 64 -11.13 -12.30 32.59
N THR A 65 -12.02 -13.25 32.82
CA THR A 65 -11.78 -14.63 32.38
C THR A 65 -12.15 -14.77 30.88
N PRO A 66 -11.54 -15.72 30.16
CA PRO A 66 -11.86 -15.96 28.74
C PRO A 66 -13.37 -16.21 28.50
N ASP A 67 -14.04 -16.88 29.43
CA ASP A 67 -15.48 -17.14 29.35
C ASP A 67 -16.31 -15.87 29.50
N GLU A 68 -15.89 -14.94 30.37
CA GLU A 68 -16.55 -13.63 30.53
C GLU A 68 -16.33 -12.74 29.31
N GLU A 69 -15.14 -12.75 28.72
CA GLU A 69 -14.83 -12.04 27.48
C GLU A 69 -15.71 -12.52 26.33
N GLU A 70 -15.84 -13.82 26.16
CA GLU A 70 -16.65 -14.42 25.11
C GLU A 70 -18.15 -14.18 25.35
N LEU A 71 -18.64 -14.29 26.58
CA LEU A 71 -20.02 -13.98 26.93
C LEU A 71 -20.39 -12.53 26.63
N ARG A 72 -19.50 -11.59 26.97
CA ARG A 72 -19.69 -10.15 26.63
C ARG A 72 -19.71 -9.91 25.13
N ALA A 73 -18.78 -10.48 24.38
CA ALA A 73 -18.74 -10.34 22.91
C ALA A 73 -19.99 -10.90 22.25
N ASN A 74 -20.48 -12.07 22.71
CA ASN A 74 -21.73 -12.66 22.21
C ASN A 74 -22.96 -11.80 22.51
N ALA A 75 -23.01 -11.17 23.69
CA ALA A 75 -24.09 -10.25 24.05
C ALA A 75 -24.09 -9.00 23.16
N LEU A 76 -22.92 -8.45 22.87
CA LEU A 76 -22.76 -7.31 21.96
C LEU A 76 -23.15 -7.67 20.52
N ARG A 77 -22.70 -8.83 20.05
CA ARG A 77 -23.06 -9.34 18.72
C ARG A 77 -24.58 -9.52 18.59
N ALA A 78 -25.23 -10.06 19.62
CA ALA A 78 -26.69 -10.15 19.65
C ALA A 78 -27.36 -8.78 19.62
N GLY A 79 -26.77 -7.77 20.27
CA GLY A 79 -27.24 -6.39 20.26
C GLY A 79 -27.21 -5.74 18.88
N LEU A 80 -26.29 -6.16 17.98
CA LEU A 80 -26.23 -5.66 16.61
C LEU A 80 -27.47 -6.00 15.78
N ALA A 81 -28.26 -7.01 16.16
CA ALA A 81 -29.51 -7.35 15.48
C ALA A 81 -30.57 -6.21 15.52
N GLU A 82 -30.42 -5.23 16.44
CA GLU A 82 -31.27 -4.04 16.49
C GLU A 82 -30.89 -2.97 15.46
N TYR A 83 -29.77 -3.14 14.74
CA TYR A 83 -29.24 -2.19 13.78
C TYR A 83 -29.41 -2.69 12.34
N GLU A 84 -29.36 -1.77 11.38
CA GLU A 84 -29.39 -2.11 9.96
C GLU A 84 -28.00 -2.54 9.53
N LEU A 85 -27.82 -3.85 9.28
CA LEU A 85 -26.59 -4.47 8.80
C LEU A 85 -26.78 -4.86 7.34
N ASP A 86 -25.76 -4.62 6.53
CA ASP A 86 -25.67 -5.09 5.14
C ASP A 86 -25.06 -6.50 5.03
N GLU A 87 -24.99 -7.06 3.81
CA GLU A 87 -24.47 -8.40 3.59
C GLU A 87 -22.99 -8.51 3.97
N GLU A 88 -22.20 -7.44 3.71
CA GLU A 88 -20.78 -7.39 4.06
C GLU A 88 -20.54 -7.34 5.57
N ASP A 89 -21.40 -6.61 6.31
CA ASP A 89 -21.34 -6.62 7.77
C ASP A 89 -21.56 -8.03 8.31
N LEU A 90 -22.53 -8.75 7.73
CA LEU A 90 -22.82 -10.12 8.13
C LEU A 90 -21.64 -11.04 7.83
N GLU A 91 -21.01 -10.89 6.66
CA GLU A 91 -19.78 -11.64 6.33
C GLU A 91 -18.64 -11.33 7.31
N MET A 92 -18.45 -10.05 7.68
CA MET A 92 -17.45 -9.66 8.67
C MET A 92 -17.74 -10.19 10.07
N LEU A 93 -19.00 -10.31 10.42
CA LEU A 93 -19.46 -10.82 11.72
C LEU A 93 -19.53 -12.35 11.78
N GLU A 94 -19.92 -13.02 10.69
CA GLU A 94 -19.92 -14.46 10.55
C GLU A 94 -18.53 -15.02 10.27
N GLY A 95 -17.68 -14.20 9.69
CA GLY A 95 -16.28 -14.48 9.50
C GLY A 95 -15.57 -14.62 10.84
N ASP A 96 -15.92 -15.66 11.57
CA ASP A 96 -14.96 -16.38 12.38
C ASP A 96 -13.93 -16.92 11.39
N PHE A 97 -13.02 -16.04 10.94
CA PHE A 97 -11.91 -16.39 10.06
C PHE A 97 -11.03 -17.38 10.82
N GLY A 98 -11.62 -18.57 10.93
CA GLY A 98 -11.13 -19.84 11.34
C GLY A 98 -10.04 -19.85 12.41
N TYR A 99 -10.42 -20.21 13.60
CA TYR A 99 -9.49 -20.75 14.61
C TYR A 99 -8.81 -22.06 14.13
N GLN A 100 -9.06 -22.49 12.89
CA GLN A 100 -8.43 -23.64 12.24
C GLN A 100 -7.88 -23.26 10.87
N GLY A 101 -6.67 -22.73 10.86
CA GLY A 101 -5.63 -23.28 10.01
C GLY A 101 -5.59 -22.96 8.53
N GLU A 102 -6.31 -22.02 7.95
CA GLU A 102 -5.96 -21.53 6.62
C GLU A 102 -5.95 -20.00 6.62
N TYR A 103 -4.75 -19.44 6.79
CA TYR A 103 -4.51 -18.04 6.53
C TYR A 103 -4.89 -17.74 5.09
N LYS A 104 -6.02 -17.09 4.87
CA LYS A 104 -6.33 -16.52 3.57
C LYS A 104 -5.34 -15.34 3.39
N VAL A 105 -4.13 -15.67 2.94
CA VAL A 105 -3.21 -14.64 2.45
C VAL A 105 -3.97 -13.98 1.32
N LEU A 106 -4.27 -12.70 1.45
CA LEU A 106 -4.84 -11.95 0.34
C LEU A 106 -3.86 -12.13 -0.83
N PRO A 107 -4.29 -12.74 -1.94
CA PRO A 107 -3.40 -12.97 -3.05
C PRO A 107 -2.91 -11.62 -3.54
N ALA A 108 -1.63 -11.53 -3.88
CA ALA A 108 -1.10 -10.31 -4.46
C ALA A 108 -1.90 -9.94 -5.70
N LEU A 109 -2.35 -8.71 -5.77
CA LEU A 109 -3.13 -8.22 -6.88
C LEU A 109 -2.32 -8.33 -8.18
N PRO A 110 -2.93 -8.75 -9.30
CA PRO A 110 -2.26 -8.79 -10.57
C PRO A 110 -1.87 -7.38 -11.03
N VAL A 111 -0.72 -7.28 -11.67
CA VAL A 111 -0.12 -6.00 -12.06
C VAL A 111 -0.34 -5.74 -13.55
N LEU A 112 -1.02 -4.62 -13.86
CA LEU A 112 -1.23 -4.10 -15.21
C LEU A 112 -0.33 -2.88 -15.43
N ALA A 113 0.69 -2.98 -16.29
CA ALA A 113 1.58 -1.86 -16.59
C ALA A 113 1.15 -1.09 -17.83
N ILE A 114 1.25 0.23 -17.78
CA ILE A 114 1.06 1.11 -18.95
C ILE A 114 2.42 1.50 -19.49
N VAL A 115 2.71 1.10 -20.73
CA VAL A 115 3.98 1.29 -21.41
C VAL A 115 3.77 2.06 -22.71
N GLY A 116 4.70 2.91 -23.10
CA GLY A 116 4.67 3.67 -24.35
C GLY A 116 5.61 4.88 -24.27
N ARG A 117 5.92 5.48 -25.43
CA ARG A 117 6.76 6.67 -25.51
C ARG A 117 6.16 7.89 -24.77
N PRO A 118 6.93 8.94 -24.49
CA PRO A 118 6.40 10.20 -23.93
C PRO A 118 5.29 10.79 -24.82
N ASN A 119 4.36 11.50 -24.21
CA ASN A 119 3.30 12.27 -24.87
C ASN A 119 2.26 11.45 -25.68
N VAL A 120 2.23 10.11 -25.55
CA VAL A 120 1.15 9.30 -26.13
C VAL A 120 -0.12 9.32 -25.28
N GLY A 121 -0.10 9.94 -24.11
CA GLY A 121 -1.26 10.08 -23.22
C GLY A 121 -1.39 9.02 -22.14
N LYS A 122 -0.29 8.40 -21.69
CA LYS A 122 -0.28 7.38 -20.61
C LYS A 122 -0.92 7.90 -19.33
N SER A 123 -0.45 9.01 -18.80
CA SER A 123 -0.97 9.59 -17.54
C SER A 123 -2.42 10.06 -17.67
N ALA A 124 -2.83 10.54 -18.86
CA ALA A 124 -4.25 10.83 -19.11
C ALA A 124 -5.10 9.54 -19.10
N LEU A 125 -4.56 8.43 -19.59
CA LEU A 125 -5.23 7.13 -19.55
C LEU A 125 -5.32 6.60 -18.12
N VAL A 126 -4.23 6.70 -17.33
CA VAL A 126 -4.23 6.38 -15.89
C VAL A 126 -5.32 7.16 -15.17
N ASN A 127 -5.31 8.49 -15.27
CA ASN A 127 -6.31 9.35 -14.63
C ASN A 127 -7.74 9.00 -15.08
N ARG A 128 -7.92 8.60 -16.34
CA ARG A 128 -9.23 8.17 -16.86
C ARG A 128 -9.69 6.84 -16.29
N ILE A 129 -8.78 5.90 -16.11
CA ILE A 129 -9.07 4.60 -15.47
C ILE A 129 -9.44 4.84 -14.00
N LEU A 130 -8.65 5.65 -13.30
CA LEU A 130 -8.84 5.95 -11.89
C LEU A 130 -10.08 6.84 -11.62
N GLY A 131 -10.44 7.76 -12.51
CA GLY A 131 -11.57 8.70 -12.36
C GLY A 131 -12.94 8.15 -12.79
N ARG A 132 -13.10 6.86 -13.07
CA ARG A 132 -14.42 6.25 -13.37
C ARG A 132 -15.09 5.78 -12.10
N ARG A 133 -16.44 5.96 -12.00
CA ARG A 133 -17.25 5.48 -10.87
C ARG A 133 -17.19 3.96 -10.66
N GLU A 134 -16.79 3.21 -11.67
CA GLU A 134 -16.62 1.75 -11.66
C GLU A 134 -15.19 1.31 -11.31
N ALA A 135 -14.24 2.26 -11.23
CA ALA A 135 -12.88 2.03 -10.77
C ALA A 135 -12.74 2.70 -9.40
N VAL A 136 -12.93 1.95 -8.34
CA VAL A 136 -12.70 2.45 -6.98
C VAL A 136 -11.21 2.72 -6.83
N VAL A 137 -10.87 3.97 -6.57
CA VAL A 137 -9.51 4.40 -6.30
C VAL A 137 -9.39 4.64 -4.81
N GLU A 138 -8.51 3.92 -4.17
CA GLU A 138 -8.07 4.29 -2.83
C GLU A 138 -7.15 5.52 -2.94
N ASP A 139 -7.73 6.72 -3.13
CA ASP A 139 -7.00 7.97 -3.05
C ASP A 139 -6.89 8.40 -1.59
N LYS A 140 -5.68 8.37 -1.05
CA LYS A 140 -5.36 9.07 0.21
C LYS A 140 -4.92 10.47 -0.18
N PRO A 141 -5.66 11.54 0.21
CA PRO A 141 -5.23 12.91 -0.03
C PRO A 141 -3.94 13.21 0.73
N GLY A 142 -3.04 13.94 0.11
CA GLY A 142 -1.76 14.35 0.68
C GLY A 142 -0.54 13.57 0.18
N VAL A 143 -0.71 12.53 -0.66
CA VAL A 143 0.41 11.82 -1.27
C VAL A 143 0.82 12.48 -2.58
N THR A 144 2.10 12.82 -2.65
CA THR A 144 2.77 13.57 -3.72
C THR A 144 2.51 13.03 -5.13
N ARG A 145 2.53 13.92 -6.14
CA ARG A 145 2.39 13.70 -7.61
C ARG A 145 3.32 12.65 -8.24
N ASP A 146 4.17 11.99 -7.45
CA ASP A 146 5.19 11.02 -7.90
C ASP A 146 4.77 9.55 -7.70
N ARG A 147 3.49 9.27 -7.51
CA ARG A 147 2.98 7.90 -7.33
C ARG A 147 3.07 7.12 -8.64
N VAL A 148 3.63 5.92 -8.58
CA VAL A 148 3.93 5.08 -9.75
C VAL A 148 3.00 3.89 -9.87
N SER A 149 2.30 3.52 -8.78
CA SER A 149 1.39 2.40 -8.73
C SER A 149 0.10 2.78 -8.02
N TYR A 150 -1.03 2.29 -8.51
CA TYR A 150 -2.36 2.58 -8.02
C TYR A 150 -3.15 1.28 -7.90
N LYS A 151 -3.87 1.09 -6.82
CA LYS A 151 -4.86 0.01 -6.75
C LYS A 151 -6.09 0.46 -7.52
N ALA A 152 -6.61 -0.39 -8.38
CA ALA A 152 -7.75 -0.12 -9.23
C ALA A 152 -8.66 -1.34 -9.27
N GLU A 153 -9.94 -1.12 -9.54
CA GLU A 153 -10.94 -2.16 -9.70
C GLU A 153 -11.73 -1.97 -10.98
N TRP A 154 -12.03 -3.06 -11.68
CA TRP A 154 -12.86 -3.09 -12.88
C TRP A 154 -13.71 -4.36 -12.91
N ASN A 155 -15.03 -4.23 -13.01
CA ASN A 155 -15.97 -5.37 -12.99
C ASN A 155 -15.72 -6.29 -11.78
N ALA A 156 -15.64 -5.73 -10.55
CA ALA A 156 -15.35 -6.43 -9.29
C ALA A 156 -14.00 -7.19 -9.27
N ARG A 157 -13.09 -6.90 -10.21
CA ARG A 157 -11.72 -7.45 -10.21
C ARG A 157 -10.72 -6.38 -9.83
N LYS A 158 -10.04 -6.60 -8.71
CA LYS A 158 -8.98 -5.70 -8.20
C LYS A 158 -7.64 -6.00 -8.87
N PHE A 159 -6.88 -4.94 -9.18
CA PHE A 159 -5.55 -5.05 -9.78
C PHE A 159 -4.69 -3.82 -9.43
N THR A 160 -3.38 -3.97 -9.57
CA THR A 160 -2.44 -2.84 -9.42
C THR A 160 -2.14 -2.27 -10.80
N LEU A 161 -2.42 -0.98 -11.00
CA LEU A 161 -2.07 -0.23 -12.20
C LEU A 161 -0.73 0.46 -12.02
N VAL A 162 0.22 0.25 -12.94
CA VAL A 162 1.56 0.87 -12.90
C VAL A 162 1.71 1.86 -14.04
N ASP A 163 1.95 3.14 -13.71
CA ASP A 163 2.24 4.20 -14.69
C ASP A 163 3.75 4.35 -14.92
N THR A 164 4.18 4.24 -16.17
CA THR A 164 5.57 4.53 -16.57
C THR A 164 5.76 5.95 -17.05
N GLY A 165 4.74 6.81 -16.97
CA GLY A 165 4.68 8.12 -17.61
C GLY A 165 5.10 9.33 -16.77
N GLY A 166 5.33 9.17 -15.47
CA GLY A 166 5.54 10.29 -14.53
C GLY A 166 6.87 11.04 -14.67
N TRP A 167 7.73 10.67 -15.61
CA TRP A 167 9.03 11.32 -15.79
C TRP A 167 9.33 11.60 -17.27
N GLU A 168 9.55 12.88 -17.58
CA GLU A 168 10.02 13.32 -18.91
C GLU A 168 11.54 13.44 -18.88
N PRO A 169 12.29 12.60 -19.64
CA PRO A 169 13.74 12.74 -19.75
C PRO A 169 14.12 13.96 -20.58
N ASP A 170 15.17 14.65 -20.19
CA ASP A 170 15.79 15.69 -21.01
C ASP A 170 16.12 15.17 -22.43
N ALA A 171 15.98 16.03 -23.45
CA ALA A 171 15.95 15.70 -24.88
C ALA A 171 17.16 14.90 -25.46
N LYS A 172 18.20 14.64 -24.67
CA LYS A 172 19.44 13.95 -25.09
C LYS A 172 19.56 12.51 -24.56
N GLY A 173 18.52 11.72 -24.56
CA GLY A 173 18.59 10.33 -24.10
C GLY A 173 17.26 9.59 -24.09
N ILE A 174 16.24 10.20 -24.68
CA ILE A 174 14.83 9.75 -24.65
C ILE A 174 14.69 8.26 -25.00
N ASP A 175 15.29 7.82 -26.09
CA ASP A 175 15.13 6.45 -26.60
C ASP A 175 15.67 5.36 -25.65
N ARG A 176 16.81 5.63 -25.00
CA ARG A 176 17.42 4.67 -24.07
C ARG A 176 16.67 4.62 -22.75
N SER A 177 16.16 5.76 -22.30
CA SER A 177 15.37 5.89 -21.10
C SER A 177 14.03 5.17 -21.24
N VAL A 178 13.30 5.38 -22.35
CA VAL A 178 12.02 4.72 -22.67
C VAL A 178 12.17 3.20 -22.73
N ALA A 179 13.21 2.71 -23.37
CA ALA A 179 13.45 1.26 -23.48
C ALA A 179 13.67 0.63 -22.09
N LEU A 180 14.44 1.28 -21.22
CA LEU A 180 14.72 0.79 -19.88
C LEU A 180 13.48 0.86 -18.96
N GLN A 181 12.70 1.95 -19.06
CA GLN A 181 11.40 2.07 -18.35
C GLN A 181 10.48 0.93 -18.74
N SER A 182 10.38 0.70 -20.04
CA SER A 182 9.57 -0.39 -20.57
C SER A 182 10.04 -1.76 -20.09
N GLU A 183 11.36 -1.99 -20.08
CA GLU A 183 11.95 -3.26 -19.64
C GLU A 183 11.57 -3.57 -18.18
N ILE A 184 11.71 -2.59 -17.28
CA ILE A 184 11.39 -2.76 -15.86
C ILE A 184 9.89 -2.96 -15.66
N ALA A 185 9.05 -2.13 -16.29
CA ALA A 185 7.59 -2.27 -16.18
C ALA A 185 7.11 -3.61 -16.74
N ILE A 186 7.70 -4.07 -17.84
CA ILE A 186 7.43 -5.39 -18.40
C ILE A 186 7.84 -6.50 -17.42
N GLU A 187 9.02 -6.40 -16.80
CA GLU A 187 9.50 -7.39 -15.83
C GLU A 187 8.53 -7.55 -14.65
N LEU A 188 8.01 -6.44 -14.14
CA LEU A 188 7.20 -6.36 -12.93
C LEU A 188 5.68 -6.56 -13.12
N SER A 189 5.18 -6.62 -14.36
CA SER A 189 3.74 -6.72 -14.66
C SER A 189 3.30 -8.13 -15.04
N ASP A 190 2.01 -8.43 -14.87
CA ASP A 190 1.37 -9.65 -15.35
C ASP A 190 0.79 -9.48 -16.76
N ALA A 191 0.34 -8.25 -17.09
CA ALA A 191 -0.11 -7.86 -18.42
C ALA A 191 0.27 -6.40 -18.71
N ILE A 192 0.24 -6.01 -19.98
CA ILE A 192 0.77 -4.72 -20.43
C ILE A 192 -0.24 -4.03 -21.36
N LEU A 193 -0.53 -2.75 -21.06
CA LEU A 193 -1.17 -1.82 -21.98
C LEU A 193 -0.07 -1.07 -22.74
N PHE A 194 0.13 -1.41 -24.00
CA PHE A 194 1.09 -0.70 -24.85
C PHE A 194 0.38 0.43 -25.61
N VAL A 195 0.64 1.67 -25.17
CA VAL A 195 -0.04 2.87 -25.64
C VAL A 195 0.74 3.54 -26.76
N VAL A 196 0.11 3.72 -27.90
CA VAL A 196 0.64 4.40 -29.08
C VAL A 196 -0.29 5.52 -29.50
N ASP A 197 0.25 6.61 -30.02
CA ASP A 197 -0.52 7.73 -30.55
C ASP A 197 -1.00 7.40 -31.98
N ALA A 198 -2.31 7.24 -32.14
CA ALA A 198 -2.92 6.87 -33.43
C ALA A 198 -2.67 7.92 -34.52
N ASN A 199 -2.63 9.22 -34.15
CA ASN A 199 -2.44 10.31 -35.12
C ASN A 199 -1.01 10.36 -35.68
N VAL A 200 -0.03 9.87 -34.91
CA VAL A 200 1.40 9.85 -35.32
C VAL A 200 1.74 8.53 -36.01
N GLY A 201 1.04 7.46 -35.65
CA GLY A 201 1.36 6.11 -36.09
C GLY A 201 2.61 5.53 -35.42
N PRO A 202 3.07 4.34 -35.91
CA PRO A 202 4.22 3.64 -35.34
C PRO A 202 5.52 4.42 -35.60
N THR A 203 6.36 4.54 -34.57
CA THR A 203 7.69 5.17 -34.65
C THR A 203 8.79 4.15 -34.38
N SER A 204 10.05 4.51 -34.71
CA SER A 204 11.20 3.65 -34.42
C SER A 204 11.37 3.36 -32.92
N THR A 205 10.93 4.27 -32.05
CA THR A 205 10.91 4.07 -30.60
C THR A 205 9.87 3.02 -30.21
N ASP A 206 8.66 3.06 -30.81
CA ASP A 206 7.62 2.08 -30.58
C ASP A 206 8.07 0.68 -31.03
N GLU A 207 8.75 0.57 -32.17
CA GLU A 207 9.30 -0.71 -32.68
C GLU A 207 10.34 -1.31 -31.72
N ARG A 208 11.16 -0.48 -31.03
CA ARG A 208 12.10 -0.98 -30.01
C ARG A 208 11.36 -1.55 -28.81
N VAL A 209 10.33 -0.86 -28.32
CA VAL A 209 9.49 -1.35 -27.24
C VAL A 209 8.81 -2.66 -27.63
N VAL A 210 8.28 -2.76 -28.86
CA VAL A 210 7.69 -3.99 -29.41
C VAL A 210 8.66 -5.17 -29.35
N LYS A 211 9.95 -4.97 -29.63
CA LYS A 211 10.94 -6.05 -29.50
C LYS A 211 11.07 -6.56 -28.07
N LEU A 212 11.04 -5.66 -27.07
CA LEU A 212 11.07 -6.03 -25.64
C LEU A 212 9.77 -6.76 -25.25
N LEU A 213 8.62 -6.26 -25.69
CA LEU A 213 7.31 -6.87 -25.44
C LEU A 213 7.25 -8.30 -25.96
N ARG A 214 7.68 -8.54 -27.20
CA ARG A 214 7.72 -9.88 -27.81
C ARG A 214 8.68 -10.82 -27.06
N ALA A 215 9.81 -10.31 -26.59
CA ALA A 215 10.79 -11.10 -25.81
C ALA A 215 10.24 -11.53 -24.46
N SER A 216 9.39 -10.73 -23.82
CA SER A 216 8.83 -10.98 -22.50
C SER A 216 7.80 -12.11 -22.46
N LYS A 217 7.15 -12.43 -23.59
CA LYS A 217 6.04 -13.40 -23.73
C LYS A 217 4.82 -13.10 -22.84
N LYS A 218 4.72 -11.89 -22.25
CA LYS A 218 3.59 -11.47 -21.44
C LYS A 218 2.43 -11.02 -22.32
N PRO A 219 1.17 -11.13 -21.85
CA PRO A 219 0.02 -10.60 -22.55
C PRO A 219 0.15 -9.10 -22.80
N VAL A 220 -0.08 -8.65 -24.02
CA VAL A 220 -0.01 -7.24 -24.42
C VAL A 220 -1.33 -6.84 -25.08
N ILE A 221 -1.92 -5.76 -24.61
CA ILE A 221 -3.05 -5.08 -25.23
C ILE A 221 -2.51 -3.84 -25.94
N LEU A 222 -2.66 -3.78 -27.26
CA LEU A 222 -2.23 -2.63 -28.07
C LEU A 222 -3.30 -1.54 -28.01
N VAL A 223 -2.94 -0.37 -27.49
CA VAL A 223 -3.86 0.75 -27.28
C VAL A 223 -3.53 1.88 -28.26
N ALA A 224 -4.45 2.16 -29.18
CA ALA A 224 -4.39 3.29 -30.09
C ALA A 224 -5.06 4.50 -29.44
N ASN A 225 -4.28 5.35 -28.75
CA ASN A 225 -4.81 6.51 -28.05
C ASN A 225 -4.92 7.74 -28.95
N LYS A 226 -5.71 8.73 -28.50
CA LYS A 226 -6.06 9.97 -29.19
C LYS A 226 -7.02 9.77 -30.38
N VAL A 227 -7.83 8.72 -30.33
CA VAL A 227 -8.94 8.50 -31.27
C VAL A 227 -10.19 9.19 -30.70
N ASP A 228 -10.22 10.51 -30.83
CA ASP A 228 -11.26 11.35 -30.21
C ASP A 228 -12.60 11.29 -30.95
N ASP A 229 -12.58 10.95 -32.24
CA ASP A 229 -13.76 10.79 -33.10
C ASP A 229 -13.73 9.41 -33.83
N ALA A 230 -14.91 8.89 -34.17
CA ALA A 230 -15.07 7.68 -34.96
C ALA A 230 -14.38 7.75 -36.32
N ARG A 231 -14.22 8.93 -36.87
CA ARG A 231 -13.54 9.18 -38.16
C ARG A 231 -12.04 8.86 -38.13
N LEU A 232 -11.45 8.84 -36.91
CA LEU A 232 -10.02 8.55 -36.69
C LEU A 232 -9.76 7.05 -36.42
N GLU A 233 -10.79 6.20 -36.34
CA GLU A 233 -10.61 4.75 -36.15
C GLU A 233 -9.78 4.08 -37.26
N PRO A 234 -9.90 4.48 -38.56
CA PRO A 234 -9.04 3.92 -39.59
C PRO A 234 -7.53 4.16 -39.34
N GLU A 235 -7.16 5.24 -38.66
CA GLU A 235 -5.76 5.53 -38.33
C GLU A 235 -5.20 4.53 -37.32
N ALA A 236 -6.04 4.07 -36.37
CA ALA A 236 -5.68 3.00 -35.45
C ALA A 236 -5.32 1.70 -36.18
N ALA A 237 -5.91 1.43 -37.34
CA ALA A 237 -5.62 0.26 -38.13
C ALA A 237 -4.16 0.21 -38.65
N SER A 238 -3.48 1.36 -38.78
CA SER A 238 -2.07 1.40 -39.16
C SER A 238 -1.16 0.68 -38.15
N LEU A 239 -1.59 0.60 -36.89
CA LEU A 239 -0.86 -0.03 -35.80
C LEU A 239 -0.85 -1.57 -35.86
N TRP A 240 -1.67 -2.20 -36.72
CA TRP A 240 -1.56 -3.63 -37.02
C TRP A 240 -0.16 -4.04 -37.48
N SER A 241 0.56 -3.11 -38.12
CA SER A 241 1.93 -3.32 -38.57
C SER A 241 2.90 -3.66 -37.43
N LEU A 242 2.57 -3.29 -36.18
CA LEU A 242 3.35 -3.62 -34.98
C LEU A 242 3.25 -5.12 -34.61
N GLY A 243 2.24 -5.85 -35.12
CA GLY A 243 2.10 -7.30 -34.93
C GLY A 243 1.93 -7.73 -33.47
N LEU A 244 1.20 -6.93 -32.66
CA LEU A 244 0.85 -7.20 -31.27
C LEU A 244 -0.63 -7.56 -31.09
N GLY A 245 -1.36 -7.83 -32.15
CA GLY A 245 -2.80 -8.08 -32.15
C GLY A 245 -3.61 -6.85 -32.53
N GLU A 246 -4.92 -6.91 -32.28
CA GLU A 246 -5.87 -5.86 -32.61
C GLU A 246 -5.60 -4.60 -31.78
N PRO A 247 -5.46 -3.41 -32.42
CA PRO A 247 -5.34 -2.17 -31.68
C PRO A 247 -6.71 -1.70 -31.18
N TYR A 248 -6.81 -1.39 -29.88
CA TYR A 248 -8.01 -0.82 -29.27
C TYR A 248 -8.02 0.70 -29.44
N PRO A 249 -8.95 1.27 -30.23
CA PRO A 249 -9.06 2.71 -30.41
C PRO A 249 -9.65 3.35 -29.16
N VAL A 250 -8.88 4.22 -28.50
CA VAL A 250 -9.30 4.90 -27.27
C VAL A 250 -9.06 6.41 -27.33
N SER A 251 -9.86 7.16 -26.60
CA SER A 251 -9.57 8.54 -26.24
C SER A 251 -9.47 8.64 -24.72
N ALA A 252 -8.27 8.77 -24.20
CA ALA A 252 -8.04 8.95 -22.76
C ALA A 252 -8.72 10.22 -22.23
N VAL A 253 -8.76 11.30 -23.04
CA VAL A 253 -9.38 12.58 -22.66
C VAL A 253 -10.90 12.47 -22.59
N HIS A 254 -11.53 11.84 -23.59
CA HIS A 254 -12.99 11.75 -23.70
C HIS A 254 -13.57 10.43 -23.13
N GLY A 255 -12.71 9.47 -22.75
CA GLY A 255 -13.13 8.19 -22.17
C GLY A 255 -13.72 7.18 -23.16
N ARG A 256 -13.62 7.45 -24.48
CA ARG A 256 -14.11 6.56 -25.53
C ARG A 256 -13.24 5.30 -25.62
N GLY A 257 -13.86 4.12 -25.80
CA GLY A 257 -13.19 2.83 -26.00
C GLY A 257 -12.41 2.31 -24.79
N VAL A 258 -12.38 3.06 -23.67
CA VAL A 258 -11.60 2.67 -22.48
C VAL A 258 -12.24 1.46 -21.79
N ALA A 259 -13.57 1.30 -21.82
CA ALA A 259 -14.25 0.14 -21.25
C ALA A 259 -13.86 -1.14 -21.99
N ASP A 260 -13.98 -1.16 -23.33
CA ASP A 260 -13.65 -2.32 -24.16
C ASP A 260 -12.17 -2.72 -24.01
N MET A 261 -11.28 -1.73 -23.91
CA MET A 261 -9.86 -1.94 -23.64
C MET A 261 -9.63 -2.59 -22.27
N LEU A 262 -10.33 -2.12 -21.21
CA LEU A 262 -10.22 -2.69 -19.87
C LEU A 262 -10.79 -4.10 -19.81
N ASP A 263 -11.92 -4.38 -20.47
CA ASP A 263 -12.49 -5.72 -20.55
C ASP A 263 -11.49 -6.69 -21.21
N ALA A 264 -10.83 -6.25 -22.30
CA ALA A 264 -9.78 -7.03 -22.93
C ALA A 264 -8.57 -7.24 -22.03
N ALA A 265 -8.18 -6.21 -21.23
CA ALA A 265 -7.09 -6.34 -20.26
C ALA A 265 -7.46 -7.32 -19.15
N MET A 266 -8.68 -7.25 -18.60
CA MET A 266 -9.16 -8.19 -17.57
C MET A 266 -9.26 -9.63 -18.09
N ALA A 267 -9.56 -9.84 -19.36
CA ALA A 267 -9.61 -11.17 -19.94
C ALA A 267 -8.25 -11.88 -19.96
N VAL A 268 -7.15 -11.13 -20.06
CA VAL A 268 -5.78 -11.68 -20.11
C VAL A 268 -5.03 -11.57 -18.78
N LEU A 269 -5.51 -10.73 -17.86
CA LEU A 269 -4.92 -10.55 -16.54
C LEU A 269 -5.25 -11.77 -15.66
N PRO A 270 -4.28 -12.40 -14.98
CA PRO A 270 -4.56 -13.53 -14.08
C PRO A 270 -5.41 -13.06 -12.88
N GLU A 271 -6.12 -13.98 -12.23
CA GLU A 271 -6.86 -13.67 -10.99
C GLU A 271 -5.93 -13.32 -9.83
N VAL A 272 -4.76 -13.94 -9.81
CA VAL A 272 -3.70 -13.72 -8.82
C VAL A 272 -2.41 -13.43 -9.59
N SER A 273 -1.63 -12.48 -9.12
CA SER A 273 -0.35 -12.15 -9.77
C SER A 273 0.52 -13.40 -9.93
N ALA A 274 0.93 -13.67 -11.17
CA ALA A 274 1.90 -14.72 -11.46
C ALA A 274 3.31 -14.32 -10.97
N VAL A 275 3.57 -13.01 -10.88
CA VAL A 275 4.83 -12.44 -10.39
C VAL A 275 4.93 -12.56 -8.87
N ALA A 276 3.80 -12.57 -8.18
CA ALA A 276 3.69 -12.59 -6.73
C ALA A 276 3.05 -13.87 -6.19
N LYS A 277 3.33 -15.05 -6.79
CA LYS A 277 2.85 -16.33 -6.25
C LYS A 277 3.31 -16.50 -4.81
N ASN A 278 2.37 -16.28 -3.89
CA ASN A 278 2.54 -16.57 -2.48
C ASN A 278 2.39 -18.08 -2.26
N GLU A 279 3.49 -18.81 -2.28
CA GLU A 279 3.51 -20.19 -1.80
C GLU A 279 3.34 -20.17 -0.26
N LEU A 280 2.20 -20.62 0.22
CA LEU A 280 1.98 -20.86 1.64
C LEU A 280 3.00 -21.89 2.13
N GLY A 281 3.77 -21.56 3.19
CA GLY A 281 4.65 -22.51 3.87
C GLY A 281 6.12 -22.52 3.42
N GLY A 282 6.57 -21.57 2.58
CA GLY A 282 7.99 -21.37 2.25
C GLY A 282 8.72 -20.45 3.24
N PRO A 283 10.04 -20.19 3.01
CA PRO A 283 10.78 -19.17 3.76
C PRO A 283 10.10 -17.80 3.68
N ARG A 284 10.07 -17.07 4.80
CA ARG A 284 9.47 -15.72 4.87
C ARG A 284 10.17 -14.77 3.90
N ARG A 285 9.38 -13.91 3.24
CA ARG A 285 9.84 -13.03 2.17
C ARG A 285 10.19 -11.65 2.70
N VAL A 286 11.42 -11.22 2.41
CA VAL A 286 12.00 -9.95 2.87
C VAL A 286 12.30 -9.05 1.67
N ALA A 287 11.78 -7.82 1.68
CA ALA A 287 12.17 -6.78 0.75
C ALA A 287 13.26 -5.90 1.39
N LEU A 288 14.41 -5.75 0.72
CA LEU A 288 15.42 -4.74 1.09
C LEU A 288 15.17 -3.47 0.27
N ILE A 289 14.69 -2.44 0.93
CA ILE A 289 14.35 -1.16 0.28
C ILE A 289 15.16 -0.01 0.86
N GLY A 290 15.20 1.11 0.18
CA GLY A 290 16.01 2.27 0.58
C GLY A 290 16.58 2.98 -0.65
N ARG A 291 17.09 4.20 -0.46
CA ARG A 291 17.70 5.00 -1.53
C ARG A 291 18.86 4.25 -2.25
N PRO A 292 19.26 4.68 -3.45
CA PRO A 292 20.49 4.22 -4.07
C PRO A 292 21.69 4.42 -3.14
N ASN A 293 22.64 3.48 -3.16
CA ASN A 293 23.91 3.52 -2.40
C ASN A 293 23.82 3.45 -0.85
N VAL A 294 22.66 3.24 -0.25
CA VAL A 294 22.55 3.03 1.21
C VAL A 294 23.15 1.70 1.69
N GLY A 295 23.53 0.80 0.76
CA GLY A 295 24.21 -0.45 1.08
C GLY A 295 23.38 -1.73 0.93
N LYS A 296 22.23 -1.70 0.24
CA LYS A 296 21.38 -2.89 0.01
C LYS A 296 22.16 -4.08 -0.58
N SER A 297 22.90 -3.85 -1.66
CA SER A 297 23.72 -4.90 -2.30
C SER A 297 24.85 -5.40 -1.40
N SER A 298 25.44 -4.51 -0.59
CA SER A 298 26.49 -4.88 0.37
C SER A 298 25.91 -5.76 1.47
N LEU A 299 24.74 -5.41 1.99
CA LEU A 299 24.04 -6.18 3.01
C LEU A 299 23.69 -7.58 2.50
N LEU A 300 23.08 -7.67 1.32
CA LEU A 300 22.72 -8.95 0.69
C LEU A 300 23.97 -9.82 0.46
N ASN A 301 25.05 -9.26 -0.15
CA ASN A 301 26.28 -9.99 -0.39
C ASN A 301 26.94 -10.45 0.91
N LYS A 302 26.88 -9.65 1.98
CA LYS A 302 27.42 -10.02 3.27
C LYS A 302 26.60 -11.14 3.93
N ALA A 303 25.29 -11.06 3.83
CA ALA A 303 24.36 -12.08 4.31
C ALA A 303 24.62 -13.44 3.61
N VAL A 304 24.76 -13.43 2.28
CA VAL A 304 25.09 -14.62 1.48
C VAL A 304 26.49 -15.18 1.78
N GLY A 305 27.45 -14.30 2.05
CA GLY A 305 28.86 -14.70 2.27
C GLY A 305 29.20 -15.10 3.70
N SER A 306 28.38 -14.76 4.69
CA SER A 306 28.61 -15.07 6.11
C SER A 306 28.01 -16.40 6.55
N GLU A 307 26.95 -16.82 5.90
CA GLU A 307 26.25 -18.09 6.15
C GLU A 307 26.00 -18.77 4.79
N ARG A 308 25.96 -20.08 4.72
CA ARG A 308 25.91 -20.81 3.46
C ARG A 308 24.66 -20.44 2.67
N ALA A 309 24.85 -19.95 1.44
CA ALA A 309 23.75 -19.91 0.47
C ALA A 309 23.18 -21.33 0.35
N VAL A 310 21.92 -21.52 0.76
CA VAL A 310 21.27 -22.83 0.64
C VAL A 310 20.94 -23.06 -0.83
N VAL A 311 21.89 -23.65 -1.54
CA VAL A 311 21.64 -24.20 -2.88
C VAL A 311 21.02 -25.58 -2.69
N ASN A 312 19.76 -25.62 -2.31
CA ASN A 312 19.01 -26.88 -2.35
C ASN A 312 18.42 -27.07 -3.75
N ASP A 313 19.01 -27.99 -4.51
CA ASP A 313 18.42 -28.61 -5.69
C ASP A 313 17.26 -29.56 -5.31
N LEU A 314 16.21 -29.03 -4.72
CA LEU A 314 14.95 -29.74 -4.65
C LEU A 314 14.26 -29.56 -6.02
N ALA A 315 14.33 -30.63 -6.82
CA ALA A 315 13.62 -30.72 -8.10
C ALA A 315 12.12 -30.53 -7.84
N GLY A 316 11.54 -29.42 -8.34
CA GLY A 316 10.10 -29.14 -8.28
C GLY A 316 9.70 -27.73 -7.84
N THR A 317 10.60 -26.92 -7.28
CA THR A 317 10.30 -25.51 -7.00
C THR A 317 10.67 -24.67 -8.21
N THR A 318 9.67 -24.03 -8.82
CA THR A 318 9.88 -23.01 -9.86
C THR A 318 10.71 -21.88 -9.26
N ARG A 319 12.01 -21.87 -9.55
CA ARG A 319 12.91 -20.77 -9.18
C ARG A 319 12.47 -19.53 -9.94
N ASP A 320 11.99 -18.57 -9.21
CA ASP A 320 11.93 -17.20 -9.72
C ASP A 320 13.39 -16.71 -9.79
N PRO A 321 13.99 -16.45 -10.96
CA PRO A 321 15.40 -16.09 -11.09
C PRO A 321 15.75 -14.74 -10.42
N ILE A 322 14.77 -14.10 -9.82
CA ILE A 322 14.82 -12.76 -9.25
C ILE A 322 15.03 -12.80 -7.73
N ASP A 323 14.68 -13.91 -7.05
CA ASP A 323 14.71 -14.05 -5.59
C ASP A 323 15.91 -14.89 -5.13
N GLU A 324 16.42 -14.60 -3.93
CA GLU A 324 17.54 -15.30 -3.34
C GLU A 324 17.20 -15.83 -1.94
N GLN A 325 17.48 -17.11 -1.71
CA GLN A 325 17.33 -17.71 -0.39
C GLN A 325 18.65 -17.64 0.38
N VAL A 326 18.59 -17.10 1.57
CA VAL A 326 19.74 -16.91 2.46
C VAL A 326 19.42 -17.46 3.84
N GLU A 327 20.32 -18.25 4.41
CA GLU A 327 20.25 -18.68 5.79
C GLU A 327 20.87 -17.60 6.68
N LEU A 328 20.08 -17.06 7.62
CA LEU A 328 20.53 -16.12 8.64
C LEU A 328 20.11 -16.65 10.02
N ALA A 329 21.05 -16.75 10.94
CA ALA A 329 20.85 -17.26 12.30
C ALA A 329 20.11 -18.61 12.34
N GLY A 330 20.42 -19.52 11.41
CA GLY A 330 19.83 -20.87 11.33
C GLY A 330 18.41 -20.91 10.72
N LYS A 331 17.89 -19.82 10.22
CA LYS A 331 16.60 -19.73 9.52
C LYS A 331 16.78 -19.32 8.07
N VAL A 332 16.01 -19.90 7.17
CA VAL A 332 16.03 -19.58 5.74
C VAL A 332 15.06 -18.44 5.46
N TRP A 333 15.57 -17.38 4.84
CA TRP A 333 14.83 -16.20 4.42
C TRP A 333 14.87 -16.08 2.90
N ARG A 334 13.79 -15.60 2.30
CA ARG A 334 13.74 -15.32 0.85
C ARG A 334 13.77 -13.81 0.64
N PHE A 335 14.90 -13.30 0.12
CA PHE A 335 15.02 -11.92 -0.29
C PHE A 335 14.45 -11.73 -1.68
N VAL A 336 13.46 -10.85 -1.81
CA VAL A 336 12.75 -10.58 -3.08
C VAL A 336 13.46 -9.48 -3.87
N ASP A 337 13.34 -9.52 -5.21
CA ASP A 337 13.94 -8.56 -6.17
C ASP A 337 15.48 -8.39 -6.03
N THR A 338 16.19 -9.45 -5.73
CA THR A 338 17.66 -9.38 -5.57
C THR A 338 18.38 -9.08 -6.88
N ALA A 339 17.82 -9.44 -8.03
CA ALA A 339 18.34 -9.09 -9.35
C ALA A 339 18.38 -7.57 -9.56
N GLY A 340 17.36 -6.85 -9.11
CA GLY A 340 17.33 -5.39 -9.11
C GLY A 340 18.40 -4.77 -8.21
N ILE A 341 18.64 -5.38 -7.06
CA ILE A 341 19.66 -4.94 -6.10
C ILE A 341 21.07 -5.14 -6.68
N ARG A 342 21.32 -6.22 -7.42
CA ARG A 342 22.64 -6.56 -8.00
C ARG A 342 22.96 -5.84 -9.30
N ARG A 343 21.96 -5.55 -10.14
CA ARG A 343 22.15 -4.75 -11.34
C ARG A 343 22.43 -3.29 -10.94
N ARG A 344 23.72 -2.91 -10.87
CA ARG A 344 24.13 -1.51 -10.73
C ARG A 344 23.71 -0.76 -11.99
N LEU A 345 22.52 -0.21 -12.00
CA LEU A 345 22.12 0.72 -13.04
C LEU A 345 22.84 2.06 -12.79
N HIS A 346 23.94 2.26 -13.49
CA HIS A 346 24.60 3.55 -13.62
C HIS A 346 23.69 4.47 -14.48
N LEU A 347 22.59 4.94 -13.90
CA LEU A 347 21.72 5.91 -14.54
C LEU A 347 21.91 7.24 -13.80
N ALA A 348 22.60 8.15 -14.45
CA ALA A 348 22.87 9.49 -13.92
C ALA A 348 21.61 10.38 -13.85
N GLN A 349 20.49 9.97 -14.45
CA GLN A 349 19.21 10.70 -14.45
C GLN A 349 18.04 9.69 -14.42
N GLY A 350 17.03 9.92 -13.58
CA GLY A 350 15.85 9.05 -13.44
C GLY A 350 16.01 7.87 -12.47
N ALA A 351 17.09 7.83 -11.70
CA ALA A 351 17.36 6.74 -10.74
C ALA A 351 16.25 6.60 -9.68
N ASP A 352 15.64 7.69 -9.26
CA ASP A 352 14.66 7.72 -8.18
C ASP A 352 13.31 7.11 -8.61
N PHE A 353 12.86 7.39 -9.82
CA PHE A 353 11.65 6.78 -10.39
C PHE A 353 11.77 5.25 -10.51
N TYR A 354 12.92 4.77 -11.01
CA TYR A 354 13.16 3.32 -11.10
C TYR A 354 13.28 2.65 -9.74
N ALA A 355 13.85 3.38 -8.78
CA ALA A 355 13.94 2.92 -7.41
C ALA A 355 12.53 2.76 -6.81
N SER A 356 11.62 3.70 -7.05
CA SER A 356 10.23 3.66 -6.56
C SER A 356 9.44 2.51 -7.17
N LEU A 357 9.51 2.29 -8.49
CA LEU A 357 8.86 1.15 -9.16
C LEU A 357 9.30 -0.20 -8.59
N ARG A 358 10.62 -0.38 -8.43
CA ARG A 358 11.17 -1.60 -7.85
C ARG A 358 10.80 -1.77 -6.39
N THR A 359 10.81 -0.67 -5.63
CA THR A 359 10.38 -0.68 -4.25
C THR A 359 8.94 -1.14 -4.13
N ALA A 360 8.02 -0.60 -4.94
CA ALA A 360 6.63 -1.02 -4.96
C ALA A 360 6.47 -2.51 -5.29
N ALA A 361 7.14 -2.97 -6.36
CA ALA A 361 7.07 -4.38 -6.75
C ALA A 361 7.71 -5.35 -5.72
N ALA A 362 8.80 -4.94 -5.07
CA ALA A 362 9.39 -5.72 -3.99
C ALA A 362 8.44 -5.81 -2.78
N LEU A 363 7.78 -4.71 -2.43
CA LEU A 363 6.80 -4.66 -1.35
C LEU A 363 5.59 -5.55 -1.61
N GLU A 364 5.04 -5.56 -2.83
CA GLU A 364 3.92 -6.44 -3.20
C GLU A 364 4.24 -7.94 -3.00
N ARG A 365 5.51 -8.32 -3.16
CA ARG A 365 5.96 -9.72 -3.05
C ARG A 365 6.46 -10.10 -1.65
N ALA A 366 6.75 -9.12 -0.80
CA ALA A 366 7.30 -9.31 0.53
C ALA A 366 6.23 -9.50 1.60
N GLU A 367 6.65 -10.02 2.76
CA GLU A 367 5.88 -10.05 4.00
C GLU A 367 6.42 -9.01 4.99
N VAL A 368 7.73 -8.74 4.92
CA VAL A 368 8.40 -7.73 5.73
C VAL A 368 9.31 -6.86 4.87
N ALA A 369 9.25 -5.56 5.10
CA ALA A 369 10.13 -4.57 4.50
C ALA A 369 11.25 -4.20 5.47
N VAL A 370 12.49 -4.25 5.01
CA VAL A 370 13.65 -3.70 5.71
C VAL A 370 14.06 -2.42 5.01
N VAL A 371 13.79 -1.27 5.64
CA VAL A 371 14.18 0.04 5.11
C VAL A 371 15.60 0.36 5.56
N LEU A 372 16.52 0.46 4.60
CA LEU A 372 17.91 0.79 4.87
C LEU A 372 18.16 2.30 4.76
N PHE A 373 18.75 2.86 5.83
CA PHE A 373 19.24 4.23 5.89
C PHE A 373 20.76 4.28 5.85
N ASP A 374 21.31 5.29 5.19
CA ASP A 374 22.74 5.62 5.25
C ASP A 374 22.96 6.64 6.38
N VAL A 375 23.47 6.18 7.52
CA VAL A 375 23.62 7.03 8.73
C VAL A 375 24.67 8.12 8.59
N THR A 376 25.52 8.05 7.55
CA THR A 376 26.52 9.09 7.28
C THR A 376 25.90 10.36 6.66
N GLN A 377 24.65 10.27 6.25
CA GLN A 377 23.88 11.36 5.63
C GLN A 377 22.63 11.67 6.47
N PRO A 378 22.09 12.89 6.41
CA PRO A 378 20.80 13.20 7.01
C PRO A 378 19.67 12.35 6.41
N ILE A 379 18.64 12.09 7.23
CA ILE A 379 17.39 11.51 6.75
C ILE A 379 16.79 12.52 5.76
N SER A 380 16.39 12.05 4.59
CA SER A 380 15.88 12.90 3.51
C SER A 380 14.41 12.59 3.23
N GLU A 381 13.72 13.51 2.56
CA GLU A 381 12.35 13.27 2.05
C GLU A 381 12.24 11.98 1.23
N ALA A 382 13.29 11.60 0.48
CA ALA A 382 13.28 10.36 -0.27
C ALA A 382 13.32 9.10 0.65
N ASP A 383 13.96 9.19 1.81
CA ASP A 383 13.92 8.11 2.81
C ASP A 383 12.53 8.01 3.43
N ILE A 384 11.92 9.14 3.78
CA ILE A 384 10.56 9.21 4.35
C ILE A 384 9.55 8.62 3.35
N ARG A 385 9.59 9.02 2.07
CA ARG A 385 8.72 8.43 1.03
C ARG A 385 8.84 6.91 0.92
N ILE A 386 10.04 6.35 1.09
CA ILE A 386 10.23 4.90 1.05
C ILE A 386 9.61 4.22 2.28
N VAL A 387 9.68 4.87 3.45
CA VAL A 387 8.97 4.43 4.66
C VAL A 387 7.45 4.45 4.42
N ASP A 388 6.93 5.55 3.89
CA ASP A 388 5.50 5.70 3.58
C ASP A 388 5.02 4.62 2.59
N MET A 389 5.79 4.33 1.53
CA MET A 389 5.48 3.24 0.62
C MET A 389 5.41 1.88 1.32
N ALA A 390 6.29 1.62 2.31
CA ALA A 390 6.24 0.39 3.10
C ALA A 390 5.00 0.34 3.98
N LEU A 391 4.62 1.46 4.61
CA LEU A 391 3.40 1.59 5.41
C LEU A 391 2.15 1.35 4.58
N GLU A 392 2.05 2.04 3.42
CA GLU A 392 0.91 1.90 2.50
C GLU A 392 0.75 0.49 1.95
N SER A 393 1.86 -0.25 1.81
CA SER A 393 1.81 -1.65 1.36
C SER A 393 1.29 -2.61 2.43
N GLY A 394 1.12 -2.16 3.68
CA GLY A 394 0.65 -2.97 4.80
C GLY A 394 1.61 -4.09 5.21
N ARG A 395 2.89 -4.00 4.84
CA ARG A 395 3.90 -5.01 5.20
C ARG A 395 4.45 -4.77 6.61
N ALA A 396 4.93 -5.84 7.25
CA ALA A 396 5.73 -5.69 8.45
C ALA A 396 6.98 -4.83 8.15
N LEU A 397 7.44 -4.02 9.09
CA LEU A 397 8.45 -2.99 8.89
C LEU A 397 9.60 -3.13 9.89
N VAL A 398 10.82 -3.08 9.40
CA VAL A 398 12.06 -2.98 10.20
C VAL A 398 12.91 -1.84 9.66
N LEU A 399 13.42 -0.98 10.52
CA LEU A 399 14.31 0.12 10.16
C LEU A 399 15.77 -0.30 10.42
N ALA A 400 16.59 -0.30 9.37
CA ALA A 400 17.99 -0.71 9.43
C ALA A 400 18.92 0.48 9.16
N PHE A 401 19.62 0.95 10.17
CA PHE A 401 20.56 2.05 10.11
C PHE A 401 21.95 1.51 9.76
N ASN A 402 22.32 1.62 8.48
CA ASN A 402 23.55 1.05 7.92
C ASN A 402 24.71 2.04 7.91
N LYS A 403 25.94 1.50 7.78
CA LYS A 403 27.23 2.20 7.91
C LYS A 403 27.51 2.71 9.32
N TRP A 404 26.97 2.02 10.32
CA TRP A 404 27.13 2.37 11.74
C TRP A 404 28.59 2.42 12.20
N ASP A 405 29.48 1.75 11.48
CA ASP A 405 30.94 1.77 11.69
C ASP A 405 31.61 3.10 11.28
N GLU A 406 30.93 3.92 10.50
CA GLU A 406 31.43 5.21 10.00
C GLU A 406 30.90 6.42 10.81
N LEU A 407 30.06 6.19 11.86
CA LEU A 407 29.52 7.26 12.71
C LEU A 407 30.51 7.71 13.77
N ASP A 408 30.68 9.03 13.86
CA ASP A 408 31.23 9.70 15.04
C ASP A 408 30.15 10.04 16.08
N ASP A 409 30.58 10.51 17.27
CA ASP A 409 29.66 10.80 18.38
C ASP A 409 28.80 12.04 18.11
N GLU A 410 29.24 12.95 17.25
CA GLU A 410 28.47 14.15 16.90
C GLU A 410 27.35 13.77 15.95
N ARG A 411 27.66 13.06 14.86
CA ARG A 411 26.65 12.59 13.90
C ARG A 411 25.62 11.67 14.55
N ARG A 412 26.03 10.84 15.53
CA ARG A 412 25.10 9.98 16.27
C ARG A 412 24.04 10.79 17.02
N ARG A 413 24.42 11.88 17.69
CA ARG A 413 23.45 12.75 18.39
C ARG A 413 22.50 13.47 17.44
N TYR A 414 22.97 13.84 16.25
CA TYR A 414 22.10 14.41 15.23
C TYR A 414 21.12 13.37 14.67
N LEU A 415 21.61 12.16 14.39
CA LEU A 415 20.78 11.06 13.89
C LEU A 415 19.62 10.72 14.84
N GLU A 416 19.87 10.65 16.15
CA GLU A 416 18.79 10.38 17.12
C GLU A 416 17.70 11.45 17.07
N ARG A 417 18.06 12.71 16.93
CA ARG A 417 17.09 13.80 16.76
C ARG A 417 16.33 13.71 15.44
N GLU A 418 17.01 13.40 14.35
CA GLU A 418 16.38 13.16 13.04
C GLU A 418 15.36 12.01 13.12
N ILE A 419 15.72 10.93 13.82
CA ILE A 419 14.82 9.79 14.01
C ILE A 419 13.59 10.20 14.83
N GLU A 420 13.78 10.95 15.92
CA GLU A 420 12.68 11.42 16.76
C GLU A 420 11.74 12.40 16.03
N GLN A 421 12.24 13.18 15.09
CA GLN A 421 11.46 14.17 14.34
C GLN A 421 10.87 13.58 13.06
N ASP A 422 11.70 12.97 12.21
CA ASP A 422 11.30 12.59 10.86
C ASP A 422 10.65 11.19 10.81
N LEU A 423 10.93 10.31 11.80
CA LEU A 423 10.40 8.95 11.87
C LEU A 423 9.48 8.71 13.08
N ALA A 424 8.96 9.78 13.70
CA ALA A 424 8.04 9.70 14.84
C ALA A 424 6.78 8.86 14.51
N HIS A 425 6.29 8.93 13.26
CA HIS A 425 5.10 8.19 12.79
C HIS A 425 5.33 6.68 12.68
N VAL A 426 6.58 6.21 12.79
CA VAL A 426 6.99 4.79 12.76
C VAL A 426 7.86 4.39 13.95
N ASP A 427 7.71 5.07 15.07
CA ASP A 427 8.44 4.82 16.33
C ASP A 427 8.29 3.38 16.85
N TRP A 428 7.17 2.75 16.49
CA TRP A 428 6.83 1.36 16.78
C TRP A 428 7.60 0.32 15.94
N ALA A 429 8.36 0.75 14.93
CA ALA A 429 9.11 -0.18 14.08
C ALA A 429 10.44 -0.57 14.76
N PRO A 430 10.80 -1.87 14.81
CA PRO A 430 12.10 -2.30 15.34
C PRO A 430 13.25 -1.63 14.62
N ARG A 431 14.24 -1.14 15.39
CA ARG A 431 15.44 -0.46 14.87
C ARG A 431 16.65 -1.36 15.01
N VAL A 432 17.44 -1.50 13.93
CA VAL A 432 18.67 -2.27 13.92
C VAL A 432 19.82 -1.43 13.37
N ASN A 433 20.85 -1.25 14.19
CA ASN A 433 22.06 -0.50 13.82
C ASN A 433 23.10 -1.49 13.26
N ILE A 434 23.36 -1.46 11.95
CA ILE A 434 24.19 -2.45 11.26
C ILE A 434 25.36 -1.83 10.50
N SER A 435 26.34 -2.67 10.17
CA SER A 435 27.34 -2.37 9.14
C SER A 435 27.35 -3.51 8.12
N ALA A 436 26.82 -3.25 6.95
CA ALA A 436 26.85 -4.19 5.83
C ALA A 436 28.29 -4.47 5.35
N LYS A 437 29.22 -3.54 5.58
CA LYS A 437 30.65 -3.65 5.22
C LYS A 437 31.38 -4.63 6.14
N THR A 438 31.24 -4.47 7.44
CA THR A 438 31.93 -5.29 8.44
C THR A 438 31.17 -6.55 8.82
N GLY A 439 29.86 -6.56 8.67
CA GLY A 439 28.96 -7.61 9.15
C GLY A 439 28.48 -7.39 10.59
N ARG A 440 28.82 -6.24 11.21
CA ARG A 440 28.48 -5.95 12.59
C ARG A 440 26.95 -5.90 12.76
N HIS A 441 26.43 -6.60 13.77
CA HIS A 441 25.02 -6.64 14.17
C HIS A 441 24.03 -7.17 13.10
N LEU A 442 24.50 -7.93 12.09
CA LEU A 442 23.60 -8.61 11.17
C LEU A 442 22.76 -9.68 11.86
N ASP A 443 23.30 -10.29 12.89
CA ASP A 443 22.62 -11.22 13.79
C ASP A 443 21.36 -10.61 14.45
N LYS A 444 21.36 -9.31 14.71
CA LYS A 444 20.23 -8.59 15.29
C LYS A 444 19.08 -8.35 14.30
N LEU A 445 19.33 -8.51 13.00
CA LEU A 445 18.29 -8.33 12.00
C LEU A 445 17.20 -9.42 12.11
N VAL A 446 17.61 -10.67 12.37
CA VAL A 446 16.66 -11.80 12.47
C VAL A 446 15.66 -11.64 13.59
N PRO A 447 16.06 -11.34 14.86
CA PRO A 447 15.09 -11.06 15.92
C PRO A 447 14.12 -9.92 15.57
N ALA A 448 14.61 -8.83 14.94
CA ALA A 448 13.75 -7.72 14.53
C ALA A 448 12.73 -8.14 13.46
N LEU A 449 13.14 -8.96 12.49
CA LEU A 449 12.24 -9.54 11.50
C LEU A 449 11.17 -10.45 12.13
N GLU A 450 11.56 -11.26 13.12
CA GLU A 450 10.64 -12.13 13.83
C GLU A 450 9.61 -11.35 14.63
N ILE A 451 10.02 -10.36 15.42
CA ILE A 451 9.11 -9.49 16.16
C ILE A 451 8.08 -8.83 15.23
N ALA A 452 8.55 -8.26 14.12
CA ALA A 452 7.68 -7.59 13.16
C ALA A 452 6.69 -8.55 12.49
N LEU A 453 7.14 -9.76 12.13
CA LEU A 453 6.31 -10.77 11.49
C LEU A 453 5.34 -11.45 12.46
N ASP A 454 5.75 -11.70 13.70
CA ASP A 454 4.87 -12.26 14.73
C ASP A 454 3.70 -11.30 15.01
N SER A 455 4.00 -9.99 15.10
CA SER A 455 2.99 -8.94 15.22
C SER A 455 2.09 -8.85 13.97
N TRP A 456 2.67 -9.01 12.77
CA TRP A 456 1.92 -8.98 11.51
C TRP A 456 0.99 -10.18 11.35
N ASP A 457 1.33 -11.33 11.93
CA ASP A 457 0.53 -12.55 11.94
C ASP A 457 -0.47 -12.58 13.10
N GLN A 458 -0.35 -11.66 14.06
CA GLN A 458 -1.09 -11.67 15.30
C GLN A 458 -2.59 -11.49 15.09
N ARG A 459 -3.38 -12.35 15.75
CA ARG A 459 -4.83 -12.24 15.84
C ARG A 459 -5.26 -12.08 17.29
N ILE A 460 -6.10 -11.07 17.54
CA ILE A 460 -6.73 -10.88 18.83
C ILE A 460 -8.06 -11.65 18.82
N PRO A 461 -8.32 -12.54 19.80
CA PRO A 461 -9.64 -13.16 19.94
C PRO A 461 -10.74 -12.12 20.06
N THR A 462 -11.87 -12.37 19.41
CA THR A 462 -13.00 -11.41 19.35
C THR A 462 -13.50 -11.01 20.74
N GLY A 463 -13.51 -11.95 21.70
CA GLY A 463 -13.82 -11.68 23.10
C GLY A 463 -12.91 -10.61 23.69
N LYS A 464 -11.59 -10.81 23.59
CA LYS A 464 -10.59 -9.88 24.11
C LYS A 464 -10.66 -8.52 23.44
N LEU A 465 -10.81 -8.47 22.12
CA LEU A 465 -10.92 -7.22 21.38
C LEU A 465 -12.15 -6.40 21.83
N ASN A 466 -13.29 -7.05 22.01
CA ASN A 466 -14.49 -6.34 22.45
C ASN A 466 -14.42 -5.91 23.92
N ALA A 467 -13.83 -6.72 24.79
CA ALA A 467 -13.57 -6.32 26.18
C ALA A 467 -12.67 -5.08 26.21
N PHE A 468 -11.56 -5.11 25.46
CA PHE A 468 -10.65 -3.98 25.32
C PHE A 468 -11.35 -2.70 24.85
N VAL A 469 -12.11 -2.76 23.75
CA VAL A 469 -12.77 -1.58 23.19
C VAL A 469 -13.83 -1.03 24.13
N GLN A 470 -14.53 -1.89 24.87
CA GLN A 470 -15.53 -1.46 25.84
C GLN A 470 -14.91 -0.76 27.06
N GLU A 471 -13.88 -1.38 27.66
CA GLU A 471 -13.18 -0.77 28.78
C GLU A 471 -12.56 0.58 28.35
N LEU A 472 -11.97 0.64 27.16
CA LEU A 472 -11.41 1.88 26.61
C LEU A 472 -12.49 2.98 26.44
N ALA A 473 -13.66 2.61 25.92
CA ALA A 473 -14.77 3.55 25.72
C ALA A 473 -15.42 4.00 27.06
N MET A 474 -15.35 3.17 28.10
CA MET A 474 -15.81 3.55 29.45
C MET A 474 -14.85 4.53 30.12
N GLU A 475 -13.56 4.30 30.00
CA GLU A 475 -12.53 5.12 30.61
C GLU A 475 -12.32 6.45 29.89
N THR A 476 -12.24 6.38 28.56
CA THR A 476 -12.07 7.55 27.70
C THR A 476 -13.18 7.57 26.65
N PRO A 477 -14.38 8.06 27.00
CA PRO A 477 -15.49 8.10 26.06
C PRO A 477 -15.23 9.13 24.96
N HIS A 478 -15.73 8.84 23.74
CA HIS A 478 -15.65 9.78 22.62
C HIS A 478 -16.30 11.14 23.00
N PRO A 479 -15.72 12.28 22.61
CA PRO A 479 -16.29 13.60 22.86
C PRO A 479 -17.73 13.74 22.32
N VAL A 480 -18.57 14.52 23.01
CA VAL A 480 -19.92 14.82 22.56
C VAL A 480 -19.87 15.93 21.51
N ARG A 481 -20.35 15.65 20.29
CA ARG A 481 -20.55 16.67 19.24
C ARG A 481 -22.03 16.77 18.85
N SER A 482 -22.49 17.98 18.61
CA SER A 482 -23.89 18.25 18.20
C SER A 482 -24.93 17.51 19.06
N GLY A 483 -24.65 17.39 20.37
CA GLY A 483 -25.56 16.73 21.32
C GLY A 483 -25.65 15.20 21.21
N LYS A 484 -24.85 14.57 20.36
CA LYS A 484 -24.75 13.11 20.20
C LYS A 484 -23.35 12.62 20.57
N GLN A 485 -23.29 11.50 21.30
CA GLN A 485 -22.04 10.80 21.60
C GLN A 485 -22.05 9.48 20.85
N PRO A 486 -21.14 9.29 19.87
CA PRO A 486 -20.98 8.01 19.19
C PRO A 486 -20.63 6.90 20.18
N ARG A 487 -21.20 5.72 19.97
CA ARG A 487 -20.92 4.52 20.77
C ARG A 487 -20.33 3.45 19.88
N ILE A 488 -19.33 2.74 20.37
CA ILE A 488 -18.82 1.55 19.71
C ILE A 488 -19.71 0.39 20.12
N LEU A 489 -20.33 -0.25 19.14
CA LEU A 489 -21.27 -1.35 19.31
C LEU A 489 -20.55 -2.69 19.36
N PHE A 490 -19.57 -2.87 18.48
CA PHE A 490 -18.82 -4.10 18.33
C PHE A 490 -17.51 -3.82 17.60
N ALA A 491 -16.51 -4.67 17.80
CA ALA A 491 -15.25 -4.63 17.10
C ALA A 491 -14.87 -6.03 16.57
N THR A 492 -14.34 -6.08 15.36
CA THR A 492 -13.83 -7.32 14.76
C THR A 492 -12.49 -7.08 14.09
N GLN A 493 -11.60 -8.07 14.11
CA GLN A 493 -10.37 -8.08 13.33
C GLN A 493 -10.62 -8.82 12.01
N VAL A 494 -10.79 -8.07 10.93
CA VAL A 494 -11.12 -8.61 9.60
C VAL A 494 -9.91 -9.16 8.85
N SER A 495 -8.69 -8.74 9.22
CA SER A 495 -7.44 -9.24 8.64
C SER A 495 -6.33 -9.26 9.70
N SER A 496 -5.38 -10.19 9.56
CA SER A 496 -4.13 -10.21 10.34
C SER A 496 -2.94 -9.68 9.55
N ARG A 497 -3.03 -9.63 8.20
CA ARG A 497 -1.89 -9.35 7.31
C ARG A 497 -2.22 -8.29 6.27
N PRO A 498 -2.18 -6.99 6.60
CA PRO A 498 -1.90 -6.38 7.90
C PRO A 498 -3.05 -6.53 8.91
N PRO A 499 -2.79 -6.29 10.23
CA PRO A 499 -3.84 -6.21 11.22
C PRO A 499 -4.83 -5.08 10.91
N LYS A 500 -6.07 -5.46 10.56
CA LYS A 500 -7.16 -4.53 10.24
C LYS A 500 -8.34 -4.80 11.16
N PHE A 501 -8.76 -3.76 11.85
CA PHE A 501 -9.87 -3.77 12.80
C PHE A 501 -11.00 -2.93 12.26
N VAL A 502 -12.24 -3.41 12.40
CA VAL A 502 -13.45 -2.67 12.04
C VAL A 502 -14.30 -2.46 13.28
N LEU A 503 -14.65 -1.20 13.53
CA LEU A 503 -15.50 -0.79 14.64
C LEU A 503 -16.91 -0.50 14.11
N PHE A 504 -17.92 -1.21 14.59
CA PHE A 504 -19.32 -0.89 14.36
C PHE A 504 -19.76 0.18 15.35
N THR A 505 -20.27 1.31 14.86
CA THR A 505 -20.52 2.50 15.69
C THR A 505 -21.90 3.08 15.42
N THR A 506 -22.44 3.87 16.38
CA THR A 506 -23.70 4.60 16.19
C THR A 506 -23.53 5.97 15.56
N GLY A 507 -22.30 6.38 15.26
CA GLY A 507 -21.99 7.67 14.68
C GLY A 507 -20.49 7.74 14.33
N PHE A 508 -20.09 8.82 13.69
CA PHE A 508 -18.70 9.03 13.25
C PHE A 508 -17.75 9.19 14.44
N LEU A 509 -16.64 8.45 14.44
CA LEU A 509 -15.54 8.62 15.37
C LEU A 509 -14.49 9.53 14.74
N GLU A 510 -14.10 10.56 15.47
CA GLU A 510 -13.06 11.49 15.03
C GLU A 510 -11.73 10.81 14.71
N PRO A 511 -10.98 11.34 13.74
CA PRO A 511 -9.67 10.80 13.41
C PRO A 511 -8.73 10.70 14.62
N GLY A 512 -8.72 11.72 15.50
CA GLY A 512 -7.95 11.72 16.74
C GLY A 512 -8.30 10.55 17.67
N TYR A 513 -9.60 10.28 17.84
CA TYR A 513 -10.04 9.16 18.69
C TYR A 513 -9.71 7.79 18.06
N ARG A 514 -9.76 7.66 16.74
CA ARG A 514 -9.33 6.44 16.04
C ARG A 514 -7.82 6.22 16.20
N ARG A 515 -6.99 7.27 16.09
CA ARG A 515 -5.56 7.19 16.36
C ARG A 515 -5.27 6.80 17.82
N PHE A 516 -6.06 7.34 18.76
CA PHE A 516 -5.99 6.94 20.15
C PHE A 516 -6.27 5.44 20.35
N ILE A 517 -7.35 4.90 19.76
CA ILE A 517 -7.65 3.45 19.80
C ILE A 517 -6.50 2.65 19.20
N GLN A 518 -5.96 3.08 18.06
CA GLN A 518 -4.85 2.42 17.38
C GLN A 518 -3.59 2.38 18.25
N ARG A 519 -3.26 3.49 18.90
CA ARG A 519 -2.13 3.56 19.85
C ARG A 519 -2.35 2.61 21.02
N ARG A 520 -3.55 2.59 21.61
CA ARG A 520 -3.87 1.70 22.74
C ARG A 520 -3.86 0.23 22.35
N LEU A 521 -4.35 -0.13 21.17
CA LEU A 521 -4.22 -1.49 20.63
C LEU A 521 -2.76 -1.93 20.56
N ARG A 522 -1.89 -1.04 20.09
CA ARG A 522 -0.45 -1.31 20.00
C ARG A 522 0.19 -1.51 21.38
N GLU A 523 -0.10 -0.63 22.30
CA GLU A 523 0.45 -0.69 23.66
C GLU A 523 -0.02 -1.95 24.42
N THR A 524 -1.30 -2.31 24.28
CA THR A 524 -1.89 -3.46 25.01
C THR A 524 -1.48 -4.80 24.41
N TYR A 525 -1.44 -4.92 23.07
CA TYR A 525 -1.21 -6.20 22.41
C TYR A 525 0.15 -6.33 21.74
N GLY A 526 1.01 -5.30 21.80
CA GLY A 526 2.39 -5.38 21.36
C GLY A 526 2.57 -5.51 19.84
N PHE A 527 1.79 -4.78 19.03
CA PHE A 527 1.93 -4.76 17.57
C PHE A 527 3.19 -4.00 17.13
N GLU A 528 4.36 -4.46 17.56
CA GLU A 528 5.65 -3.90 17.16
C GLU A 528 6.02 -4.33 15.75
N GLY A 529 6.49 -3.40 14.92
CA GLY A 529 6.93 -3.69 13.56
C GLY A 529 5.82 -3.94 12.54
N THR A 530 4.56 -3.61 12.84
CA THR A 530 3.49 -3.75 11.86
C THR A 530 2.54 -2.54 11.87
N PRO A 531 2.08 -2.06 10.70
CA PRO A 531 1.01 -1.08 10.64
C PRO A 531 -0.30 -1.71 11.14
N ILE A 532 -1.12 -0.90 11.83
CA ILE A 532 -2.46 -1.28 12.27
C ILE A 532 -3.46 -0.39 11.54
N GLU A 533 -4.50 -0.97 10.97
CA GLU A 533 -5.61 -0.23 10.39
C GLU A 533 -6.84 -0.32 11.29
N VAL A 534 -7.46 0.84 11.59
CA VAL A 534 -8.71 0.91 12.36
C VAL A 534 -9.75 1.62 11.50
N GLY A 535 -10.62 0.83 10.88
CA GLY A 535 -11.79 1.31 10.15
C GLY A 535 -13.02 1.41 11.05
N MET A 536 -14.07 2.06 10.55
CA MET A 536 -15.36 2.10 11.24
C MET A 536 -16.51 1.93 10.26
N ARG A 537 -17.61 1.39 10.75
CA ARG A 537 -18.91 1.32 10.05
C ARG A 537 -19.99 1.92 10.93
N VAL A 538 -20.57 3.01 10.47
CA VAL A 538 -21.69 3.65 11.17
C VAL A 538 -22.97 2.90 10.85
N ARG A 539 -23.75 2.50 11.88
CA ARG A 539 -25.00 1.76 11.71
C ARG A 539 -26.13 2.42 12.47
N GLU A 540 -27.24 2.63 11.78
CA GLU A 540 -28.45 3.19 12.35
C GLU A 540 -29.31 2.11 13.00
N LYS A 541 -29.99 2.50 14.07
CA LYS A 541 -30.92 1.59 14.74
C LYS A 541 -32.14 1.39 13.87
N ARG A 542 -32.59 0.14 13.67
CA ARG A 542 -33.82 -0.17 12.92
C ARG A 542 -34.98 0.61 13.49
N LYS A 543 -35.71 1.34 12.65
CA LYS A 543 -36.95 2.01 13.06
C LYS A 543 -37.97 0.92 13.45
N ARG A 544 -38.41 0.94 14.71
CA ARG A 544 -39.56 0.09 15.12
C ARG A 544 -40.77 0.52 14.30
N SER A 545 -41.23 -0.37 13.40
CA SER A 545 -42.50 -0.21 12.69
C SER A 545 -43.67 -0.35 13.65
#